data_1e8e33f2a1ef863a787746cdd633ed19
#
_entry.id   1e8e33f2a1ef863a787746cdd633ed19
#
_cell.length_a   1.000
_cell.length_b   1.000
_cell.length_c   1.000
_cell.angle_alpha   90.00
_cell.angle_beta   90.00
_cell.angle_gamma   90.00
#
_symmetry.space_group_name_H-M   'P 1'
#
loop_
_entity.id
_entity.type
_entity.pdbx_description
1 polymer ?
#
loop_
_entity_poly.entity_id
_entity_poly.type
_entity_poly.pdbx_seq_one_letter_code
_entity_poly.pdbx_strand_id
1 'polypeptide(L)'
;MKFKEELVKELIANSNREMAIPMENYMKNNFSFLGIKTVQRRTIFKSVYEKHKSEIKSNYRTITWELFQEKEREFHQCAIDLIQKEIKKKFILEDIKLIEKLIITNSWWDTVDFI
;
A
#
# COMPACT_ATOMS: atom_id res chain seq x y z
N MET A 1 -9.81 3.72 -10.37
CA MET A 1 -10.85 3.23 -9.44
C MET A 1 -10.99 4.22 -8.30
N LYS A 2 -12.19 4.42 -7.83
CA LYS A 2 -12.49 5.44 -6.81
C LYS A 2 -11.75 5.24 -5.50
N PHE A 3 -11.60 4.00 -5.05
CA PHE A 3 -10.86 3.70 -3.83
C PHE A 3 -9.41 4.18 -3.92
N LYS A 4 -8.71 3.79 -4.98
CA LYS A 4 -7.32 4.20 -5.17
C LYS A 4 -7.19 5.71 -5.26
N GLU A 5 -8.06 6.36 -6.04
CA GLU A 5 -8.03 7.81 -6.21
C GLU A 5 -8.20 8.54 -4.89
N GLU A 6 -9.17 8.13 -4.09
CA GLU A 6 -9.42 8.74 -2.79
C GLU A 6 -8.28 8.48 -1.82
N LEU A 7 -7.75 7.25 -1.79
CA LEU A 7 -6.63 6.91 -0.92
C LEU A 7 -5.39 7.73 -1.25
N VAL A 8 -5.05 7.83 -2.53
CA VAL A 8 -3.90 8.63 -2.98
C VAL A 8 -4.08 10.09 -2.56
N LYS A 9 -5.26 10.65 -2.79
CA LYS A 9 -5.58 12.04 -2.44
C LYS A 9 -5.43 12.28 -0.93
N GLU A 10 -5.98 11.40 -0.11
CA GLU A 10 -5.95 11.55 1.35
C GLU A 10 -4.52 11.42 1.89
N LEU A 11 -3.74 10.48 1.37
CA LEU A 11 -2.36 10.31 1.80
C LEU A 11 -1.51 11.51 1.39
N ILE A 12 -1.64 11.99 0.17
CA ILE A 12 -0.90 13.18 -0.28
C ILE A 12 -1.27 14.40 0.57
N ALA A 13 -2.56 14.56 0.90
CA ALA A 13 -3.02 15.68 1.74
C ALA A 13 -2.40 15.66 3.14
N ASN A 14 -1.96 14.50 3.62
CA ASN A 14 -1.34 14.33 4.93
C ASN A 14 0.18 14.16 4.86
N SER A 15 0.78 14.42 3.72
CA SER A 15 2.23 14.30 3.54
C SER A 15 2.97 15.34 4.39
N ASN A 16 4.19 14.96 4.83
CA ASN A 16 5.03 15.81 5.66
C ASN A 16 6.49 15.60 5.28
N ARG A 17 7.09 16.57 4.59
CA ARG A 17 8.45 16.44 4.09
C ARG A 17 9.49 16.28 5.19
N GLU A 18 9.30 16.93 6.34
CA GLU A 18 10.21 16.80 7.49
C GLU A 18 10.23 15.37 8.02
N MET A 19 9.10 14.69 8.02
CA MET A 19 9.00 13.30 8.44
C MET A 19 9.54 12.35 7.37
N ALA A 20 9.40 12.72 6.10
CA ALA A 20 9.83 11.89 4.98
C ALA A 20 11.35 11.72 4.92
N ILE A 21 12.11 12.75 5.23
CA ILE A 21 13.57 12.73 5.13
C ILE A 21 14.19 11.61 5.95
N PRO A 22 13.93 11.48 7.28
CA PRO A 22 14.51 10.38 8.04
C PRO A 22 14.00 9.01 7.59
N MET A 23 12.77 8.91 7.10
CA MET A 23 12.24 7.65 6.56
C MET A 23 13.01 7.22 5.31
N GLU A 24 13.27 8.17 4.42
CA GLU A 24 14.06 7.91 3.20
C GLU A 24 15.48 7.50 3.55
N ASN A 25 16.10 8.16 4.52
CA ASN A 25 17.44 7.82 4.98
C ASN A 25 17.50 6.42 5.60
N TYR A 26 16.50 6.05 6.40
CA TYR A 26 16.43 4.71 6.98
C TYR A 26 16.41 3.63 5.90
N MET A 27 15.72 3.87 4.80
CA MET A 27 15.63 2.95 3.68
C MET A 27 16.77 3.14 2.66
N LYS A 28 17.82 3.86 3.05
CA LYS A 28 19.01 4.14 2.22
C LYS A 28 18.65 4.79 0.89
N ASN A 29 17.62 5.61 0.89
CA ASN A 29 17.11 6.33 -0.28
C ASN A 29 16.66 5.43 -1.45
N ASN A 30 16.32 4.17 -1.16
CA ASN A 30 15.77 3.26 -2.17
C ASN A 30 14.32 3.58 -2.53
N PHE A 31 13.61 4.31 -1.68
CA PHE A 31 12.22 4.70 -1.90
C PHE A 31 11.99 6.14 -1.51
N SER A 32 11.06 6.80 -2.20
CA SER A 32 10.54 8.09 -1.78
C SER A 32 9.44 7.89 -0.74
N PHE A 33 9.25 8.86 0.15
CA PHE A 33 8.22 8.82 1.18
C PHE A 33 7.39 10.10 1.16
N LEU A 34 6.11 9.97 1.52
CA LEU A 34 5.24 11.11 1.79
C LEU A 34 5.50 11.69 3.19
N GLY A 35 5.98 10.86 4.09
CA GLY A 35 6.25 11.26 5.48
C GLY A 35 5.07 11.02 6.40
N ILE A 36 4.39 9.89 6.25
CA ILE A 36 3.23 9.53 7.06
C ILE A 36 3.59 8.34 7.94
N LYS A 37 3.41 8.49 9.26
CA LYS A 37 3.68 7.40 10.20
C LYS A 37 2.66 6.26 10.03
N THR A 38 3.08 5.06 10.41
CA THR A 38 2.29 3.85 10.24
C THR A 38 0.88 3.96 10.83
N VAL A 39 0.75 4.48 12.05
CA VAL A 39 -0.57 4.60 12.71
C VAL A 39 -1.49 5.52 11.91
N GLN A 40 -0.98 6.68 11.51
CA GLN A 40 -1.74 7.64 10.71
C GLN A 40 -2.12 7.04 9.35
N ARG A 41 -1.16 6.39 8.69
CA ARG A 41 -1.38 5.75 7.38
C ARG A 41 -2.50 4.70 7.48
N ARG A 42 -2.45 3.85 8.50
CA ARG A 42 -3.47 2.80 8.70
C ARG A 42 -4.84 3.38 9.03
N THR A 43 -4.88 4.48 9.77
CA THR A 43 -6.14 5.17 10.07
C THR A 43 -6.78 5.71 8.79
N ILE A 44 -6.00 6.35 7.94
CA ILE A 44 -6.46 6.86 6.65
C ILE A 44 -6.93 5.71 5.77
N PHE A 45 -6.12 4.66 5.66
CA PHE A 45 -6.46 3.47 4.87
C PHE A 45 -7.80 2.87 5.30
N LYS A 46 -7.99 2.68 6.60
CA LYS A 46 -9.23 2.10 7.14
C LYS A 46 -10.44 2.96 6.80
N SER A 47 -10.32 4.26 6.95
CA SER A 47 -11.41 5.19 6.65
C SER A 47 -11.85 5.10 5.18
N VAL A 48 -10.89 5.11 4.27
CA VAL A 48 -11.17 5.02 2.84
C VAL A 48 -11.67 3.62 2.46
N TYR A 49 -11.07 2.58 3.03
CA TYR A 49 -11.47 1.19 2.82
C TYR A 49 -12.95 0.99 3.14
N GLU A 50 -13.41 1.51 4.27
CA GLU A 50 -14.80 1.34 4.70
C GLU A 50 -15.81 1.95 3.72
N LYS A 51 -15.43 2.99 3.01
CA LYS A 51 -16.28 3.65 2.01
C LYS A 51 -16.39 2.88 0.70
N HIS A 52 -15.44 1.99 0.41
CA HIS A 52 -15.31 1.38 -0.92
C HIS A 52 -15.23 -0.15 -0.89
N LYS A 53 -15.85 -0.78 0.09
CA LYS A 53 -15.77 -2.24 0.27
C LYS A 53 -16.18 -3.04 -0.94
N SER A 54 -17.26 -2.63 -1.62
CA SER A 54 -17.76 -3.35 -2.81
C SER A 54 -16.76 -3.31 -3.96
N GLU A 55 -16.20 -2.15 -4.23
CA GLU A 55 -15.20 -1.99 -5.28
C GLU A 55 -13.95 -2.81 -4.97
N ILE A 56 -13.50 -2.77 -3.72
CA ILE A 56 -12.32 -3.51 -3.27
C ILE A 56 -12.53 -5.00 -3.43
N LYS A 57 -13.67 -5.52 -3.00
CA LYS A 57 -13.98 -6.95 -3.11
C LYS A 57 -13.83 -7.46 -4.54
N SER A 58 -14.27 -6.67 -5.51
CA SER A 58 -14.24 -7.06 -6.91
C SER A 58 -12.88 -6.82 -7.58
N ASN A 59 -12.08 -5.87 -7.08
CA ASN A 59 -10.92 -5.36 -7.80
C ASN A 59 -9.63 -5.32 -6.97
N TYR A 60 -9.57 -5.97 -5.81
CA TYR A 60 -8.45 -5.79 -4.89
C TYR A 60 -7.09 -6.15 -5.51
N ARG A 61 -7.04 -7.13 -6.40
CA ARG A 61 -5.78 -7.53 -7.04
C ARG A 61 -5.23 -6.42 -7.94
N THR A 62 -6.10 -5.83 -8.75
CA THR A 62 -5.72 -4.72 -9.62
C THR A 62 -5.32 -3.50 -8.80
N ILE A 63 -6.10 -3.16 -7.77
CA ILE A 63 -5.82 -2.03 -6.89
C ILE A 63 -4.47 -2.21 -6.18
N THR A 64 -4.23 -3.41 -5.63
CA THR A 64 -2.96 -3.73 -4.96
C THR A 64 -1.78 -3.52 -5.90
N TRP A 65 -1.87 -4.03 -7.11
CA TRP A 65 -0.79 -3.90 -8.09
C TRP A 65 -0.55 -2.43 -8.47
N GLU A 66 -1.61 -1.67 -8.70
CA GLU A 66 -1.50 -0.25 -9.05
C GLU A 66 -0.88 0.57 -7.92
N LEU A 67 -1.28 0.31 -6.68
CA LEU A 67 -0.69 0.97 -5.52
C LEU A 67 0.79 0.62 -5.37
N PHE A 68 1.13 -0.63 -5.63
CA PHE A 68 2.52 -1.10 -5.50
C PHE A 68 3.44 -0.49 -6.55
N GLN A 69 2.89 0.02 -7.64
CA GLN A 69 3.66 0.69 -8.70
C GLN A 69 3.82 2.18 -8.47
N GLU A 70 3.17 2.76 -7.47
CA GLU A 70 3.35 4.17 -7.13
C GLU A 70 4.76 4.41 -6.59
N LYS A 71 5.21 5.66 -6.67
CA LYS A 71 6.58 6.03 -6.31
C LYS A 71 6.83 5.96 -4.81
N GLU A 72 5.94 6.51 -4.01
CA GLU A 72 6.14 6.64 -2.57
C GLU A 72 5.85 5.35 -1.83
N ARG A 73 6.66 5.05 -0.83
CA ARG A 73 6.63 3.78 -0.09
C ARG A 73 5.31 3.56 0.66
N GLU A 74 4.65 4.62 1.12
CA GLU A 74 3.37 4.48 1.81
C GLU A 74 2.32 3.79 0.95
N PHE A 75 2.33 4.01 -0.35
CA PHE A 75 1.40 3.33 -1.26
C PHE A 75 1.70 1.83 -1.33
N HIS A 76 2.98 1.45 -1.32
CA HIS A 76 3.38 0.04 -1.29
C HIS A 76 2.91 -0.63 0.01
N GLN A 77 3.04 0.05 1.12
CA GLN A 77 2.60 -0.46 2.43
C GLN A 77 1.08 -0.60 2.47
N CYS A 78 0.33 0.32 1.89
CA CYS A 78 -1.12 0.20 1.75
C CYS A 78 -1.51 -0.97 0.86
N ALA A 79 -0.76 -1.23 -0.21
CA ALA A 79 -1.00 -2.38 -1.08
C ALA A 79 -0.87 -3.69 -0.30
N ILE A 80 0.16 -3.80 0.53
CA ILE A 80 0.38 -4.99 1.37
C ILE A 80 -0.75 -5.14 2.39
N ASP A 81 -1.13 -4.06 3.06
CA ASP A 81 -2.25 -4.09 4.01
C ASP A 81 -3.54 -4.54 3.32
N LEU A 82 -3.78 -4.07 2.11
CA LEU A 82 -4.96 -4.43 1.34
C LEU A 82 -4.98 -5.92 0.99
N ILE A 83 -3.90 -6.44 0.41
CA ILE A 83 -3.86 -7.84 0.00
C ILE A 83 -3.94 -8.78 1.21
N GLN A 84 -3.28 -8.45 2.31
CA GLN A 84 -3.37 -9.23 3.54
C GLN A 84 -4.80 -9.30 4.07
N LYS A 85 -5.51 -8.18 4.02
CA LYS A 85 -6.89 -8.08 4.51
C LYS A 85 -7.85 -8.89 3.65
N GLU A 86 -7.66 -8.86 2.33
CA GLU A 86 -8.57 -9.54 1.40
C GLU A 86 -8.29 -11.04 1.30
N ILE A 87 -7.04 -11.50 1.32
CA ILE A 87 -6.74 -12.93 1.25
C ILE A 87 -7.16 -13.68 2.50
N LYS A 88 -7.34 -13.03 3.64
CA LYS A 88 -7.90 -13.65 4.84
C LYS A 88 -9.33 -14.10 4.64
N LYS A 89 -10.06 -13.47 3.73
CA LYS A 89 -11.45 -13.79 3.42
C LYS A 89 -11.53 -14.94 2.42
N LYS A 90 -10.67 -14.93 1.42
CA LYS A 90 -10.66 -15.93 0.35
C LYS A 90 -9.32 -15.90 -0.37
N PHE A 91 -8.63 -17.03 -0.41
CA PHE A 91 -7.32 -17.16 -1.04
C PHE A 91 -7.44 -18.07 -2.27
N ILE A 92 -7.05 -17.59 -3.44
CA ILE A 92 -7.09 -18.35 -4.69
C ILE A 92 -5.75 -18.28 -5.42
N LEU A 93 -5.59 -19.04 -6.49
CA LEU A 93 -4.35 -19.17 -7.22
C LEU A 93 -3.82 -17.82 -7.77
N GLU A 94 -4.71 -16.94 -8.23
CA GLU A 94 -4.33 -15.62 -8.70
C GLU A 94 -3.66 -14.77 -7.62
N ASP A 95 -4.01 -15.01 -6.36
CA ASP A 95 -3.39 -14.30 -5.24
C ASP A 95 -1.92 -14.72 -5.06
N ILE A 96 -1.61 -15.99 -5.29
CA ILE A 96 -0.22 -16.49 -5.25
C ILE A 96 0.62 -15.79 -6.31
N LYS A 97 0.09 -15.68 -7.53
CA LYS A 97 0.79 -15.01 -8.62
C LYS A 97 1.04 -13.54 -8.33
N LEU A 98 0.05 -12.86 -7.74
CA LEU A 98 0.20 -11.47 -7.36
C LEU A 98 1.27 -11.31 -6.27
N ILE A 99 1.27 -12.16 -5.25
CA ILE A 99 2.26 -12.12 -4.17
C ILE A 99 3.66 -12.30 -4.73
N GLU A 100 3.87 -13.26 -5.62
CA GLU A 100 5.17 -13.46 -6.27
C GLU A 100 5.61 -12.21 -7.01
N LYS A 101 4.70 -11.55 -7.71
CA LYS A 101 4.97 -10.33 -8.46
C LYS A 101 5.36 -9.18 -7.52
N LEU A 102 4.69 -9.06 -6.37
CA LEU A 102 5.02 -8.05 -5.37
C LEU A 102 6.41 -8.28 -4.77
N ILE A 103 6.79 -9.52 -4.54
CA ILE A 103 8.10 -9.85 -3.96
C ILE A 103 9.24 -9.41 -4.87
N ILE A 104 9.11 -9.58 -6.18
CA ILE A 104 10.16 -9.22 -7.13
C ILE A 104 10.12 -7.76 -7.59
N THR A 105 9.02 -7.03 -7.32
CA THR A 105 8.83 -5.64 -7.72
C THR A 105 8.95 -4.75 -6.49
N ASN A 106 9.82 -3.73 -6.53
CA ASN A 106 10.05 -2.81 -5.40
C ASN A 106 10.32 -3.55 -4.09
N SER A 107 10.96 -4.73 -4.17
CA SER A 107 11.22 -5.54 -2.99
C SER A 107 12.26 -4.89 -2.09
N TRP A 108 12.03 -5.01 -0.79
CA TRP A 108 12.93 -4.62 0.26
C TRP A 108 12.64 -5.52 1.45
N TRP A 109 13.57 -5.64 2.38
CA TRP A 109 13.40 -6.61 3.48
C TRP A 109 12.08 -6.43 4.25
N ASP A 110 11.61 -5.20 4.44
CA ASP A 110 10.36 -4.98 5.15
C ASP A 110 9.14 -5.46 4.35
N THR A 111 9.19 -5.35 3.02
CA THR A 111 8.13 -5.86 2.15
C THR A 111 8.12 -7.39 2.15
N VAL A 112 9.29 -7.99 2.01
CA VAL A 112 9.43 -9.46 1.97
C VAL A 112 8.98 -10.08 3.28
N ASP A 113 9.29 -9.46 4.41
CA ASP A 113 8.88 -9.94 5.74
C ASP A 113 7.36 -9.96 5.92
N PHE A 114 6.62 -9.08 5.23
CA PHE A 114 5.17 -9.07 5.29
C PHE A 114 4.52 -10.13 4.39
N ILE A 115 5.18 -10.54 3.33
CA ILE A 115 4.63 -11.45 2.34
C ILE A 115 5.16 -12.86 2.58
#